data_db815a5224c6b9efe584d7c610466e07
#
_entry.id   db815a5224c6b9efe584d7c610466e07
#
_cell.length_a   1.000
_cell.length_b   1.000
_cell.length_c   1.000
_cell.angle_alpha   90.00
_cell.angle_beta   90.00
_cell.angle_gamma   90.00
#
_symmetry.space_group_name_H-M   'P 1'
#
loop_
_entity.id
_entity.type
_entity.pdbx_description
1 polymer ?
#
loop_
_entity_poly.entity_id
_entity_poly.type
_entity_poly.pdbx_seq_one_letter_code
_entity_poly.pdbx_strand_id
1 'polypeptide(L)'
;VTLPLAPPLQPQLALSRKTLPEGEVYVYEIKLDGFRCIAFVDGEEVFLQSRNGRPLGRYFPELRLPAGRYVLDGEIVVRGSEGGAAGRRSAGQNGDRSGRHSLRSRPRIGQRRRRVSTGFGRAPLHCWSGREDFDALGQRIHPAASRIELLARETPAVYVAFDLLAREDESLLEQPLSERRAALEALLGESRFAGAPVELMPTVATVGEAERWLREAEGAIAKERAAPYRPGERRGMFKVKRVRTIDAVVTGWRPGKEPGTVGALILALYDGGELRVVGHCSGLTAAEKRRLVGFLAPYETGERGTADPSRWSAGRNLEWVALRPELVVEIDFDHVSAGRIRHGAKLRRWREDKDPRQCTFDQLR
;
A
#
# COMPACT_ATOMS: atom_id res chain seq x y z
N VAL A 1 -7.29 9.40 35.26
CA VAL A 1 -8.37 9.62 34.26
C VAL A 1 -7.87 9.02 32.96
N THR A 2 -8.56 8.00 32.47
CA THR A 2 -8.22 7.30 31.21
C THR A 2 -8.87 8.05 30.04
N LEU A 3 -8.32 7.87 28.83
CA LEU A 3 -8.93 8.34 27.60
C LEU A 3 -10.39 7.88 27.48
N PRO A 4 -11.30 8.67 26.86
CA PRO A 4 -12.70 8.28 26.69
C PRO A 4 -12.88 7.10 25.69
N LEU A 5 -11.84 6.75 24.94
CA LEU A 5 -11.77 5.61 24.05
C LEU A 5 -10.55 4.76 24.40
N ALA A 6 -10.73 3.42 24.42
CA ALA A 6 -9.69 2.46 24.76
C ALA A 6 -9.44 1.47 23.62
N PRO A 7 -8.19 0.96 23.47
CA PRO A 7 -7.92 -0.15 22.57
C PRO A 7 -8.51 -1.48 23.11
N PRO A 8 -8.97 -2.41 22.23
CA PRO A 8 -8.98 -2.28 20.79
C PRO A 8 -10.23 -1.55 20.27
N LEU A 9 -10.01 -0.52 19.43
CA LEU A 9 -11.06 0.18 18.73
C LEU A 9 -11.04 -0.23 17.24
N GLN A 10 -12.17 -0.66 16.69
CA GLN A 10 -12.24 -1.01 15.29
C GLN A 10 -12.26 0.25 14.41
N PRO A 11 -11.40 0.37 13.39
CA PRO A 11 -11.48 1.51 12.50
C PRO A 11 -12.74 1.47 11.63
N GLN A 12 -13.32 2.62 11.34
CA GLN A 12 -14.38 2.74 10.33
C GLN A 12 -13.87 2.30 8.96
N LEU A 13 -14.68 1.58 8.20
CA LEU A 13 -14.31 0.95 6.94
C LEU A 13 -14.99 1.65 5.76
N ALA A 14 -14.29 1.69 4.61
CA ALA A 14 -14.86 2.23 3.38
C ALA A 14 -15.58 1.14 2.57
N LEU A 15 -16.76 1.47 2.04
CA LEU A 15 -17.47 0.66 1.05
C LEU A 15 -16.79 0.84 -0.32
N SER A 16 -16.53 -0.26 -1.02
CA SER A 16 -15.94 -0.19 -2.38
C SER A 16 -16.98 0.23 -3.40
N ARG A 17 -16.63 1.21 -4.26
CA ARG A 17 -17.41 1.66 -5.40
C ARG A 17 -16.56 1.64 -6.67
N LYS A 18 -17.23 1.65 -7.85
CA LYS A 18 -16.57 1.75 -9.17
C LYS A 18 -16.20 3.20 -9.51
N THR A 19 -17.02 4.15 -9.09
CA THR A 19 -16.85 5.59 -9.33
C THR A 19 -16.94 6.35 -8.01
N LEU A 20 -16.32 7.52 -7.94
CA LEU A 20 -16.46 8.43 -6.81
C LEU A 20 -17.90 8.96 -6.79
N PRO A 21 -18.55 9.00 -5.62
CA PRO A 21 -19.83 9.71 -5.48
C PRO A 21 -19.59 11.22 -5.62
N GLU A 22 -20.54 11.92 -6.22
CA GLU A 22 -20.49 13.36 -6.44
C GLU A 22 -21.40 14.12 -5.47
N GLY A 23 -21.10 15.39 -5.24
CA GLY A 23 -21.91 16.31 -4.46
C GLY A 23 -21.15 16.99 -3.32
N GLU A 24 -21.66 18.13 -2.88
CA GLU A 24 -21.07 18.96 -1.82
C GLU A 24 -21.08 18.29 -0.44
N VAL A 25 -21.89 17.24 -0.29
CA VAL A 25 -21.94 16.43 0.94
C VAL A 25 -20.66 15.63 1.17
N TYR A 26 -19.79 15.52 0.17
CA TYR A 26 -18.55 14.77 0.26
C TYR A 26 -17.32 15.66 0.40
N VAL A 27 -16.29 15.08 1.02
CA VAL A 27 -14.90 15.51 0.96
C VAL A 27 -14.07 14.32 0.50
N TYR A 28 -13.01 14.59 -0.25
CA TYR A 28 -12.21 13.52 -0.85
C TYR A 28 -10.79 13.56 -0.31
N GLU A 29 -10.23 12.37 -0.12
CA GLU A 29 -8.86 12.13 0.32
C GLU A 29 -8.16 11.18 -0.64
N ILE A 30 -6.83 11.30 -0.77
CA ILE A 30 -6.03 10.29 -1.46
C ILE A 30 -6.09 8.97 -0.68
N LYS A 31 -6.22 7.86 -1.40
CA LYS A 31 -6.07 6.55 -0.80
C LYS A 31 -4.60 6.19 -0.72
N LEU A 32 -4.04 6.23 0.49
CA LEU A 32 -2.67 5.84 0.76
C LEU A 32 -2.51 4.31 0.72
N ASP A 33 -1.31 3.86 0.37
CA ASP A 33 -0.88 2.47 0.52
C ASP A 33 0.06 2.34 1.72
N GLY A 34 -0.53 2.09 2.88
CA GLY A 34 0.15 2.05 4.16
C GLY A 34 -0.41 1.04 5.14
N PHE A 35 -0.11 1.22 6.41
CA PHE A 35 -0.71 0.46 7.50
C PHE A 35 -1.69 1.34 8.28
N ARG A 36 -2.99 1.03 8.20
CA ARG A 36 -4.00 1.70 9.03
C ARG A 36 -3.62 1.58 10.49
N CYS A 37 -3.63 2.73 11.17
CA CYS A 37 -3.25 2.80 12.57
C CYS A 37 -4.18 3.76 13.33
N ILE A 38 -4.75 3.28 14.45
CA ILE A 38 -5.34 4.14 15.46
C ILE A 38 -4.27 4.40 16.52
N ALA A 39 -3.97 5.66 16.77
CA ALA A 39 -2.99 6.10 17.76
C ALA A 39 -3.73 6.65 18.99
N PHE A 40 -3.51 6.02 20.13
CA PHE A 40 -3.96 6.47 21.44
C PHE A 40 -2.79 7.14 22.15
N VAL A 41 -2.98 8.39 22.55
CA VAL A 41 -1.97 9.17 23.28
C VAL A 41 -2.58 9.64 24.59
N ASP A 42 -1.98 9.23 25.72
CA ASP A 42 -2.37 9.63 27.08
C ASP A 42 -1.14 10.07 27.86
N GLY A 43 -0.95 11.38 28.01
CA GLY A 43 0.28 11.96 28.47
C GLY A 43 1.43 11.74 27.50
N GLU A 44 2.48 11.06 27.93
CA GLU A 44 3.63 10.64 27.12
C GLU A 44 3.49 9.22 26.56
N GLU A 45 2.48 8.49 27.03
CA GLU A 45 2.23 7.12 26.57
C GLU A 45 1.56 7.12 25.20
N VAL A 46 2.14 6.36 24.26
CA VAL A 46 1.63 6.19 22.89
C VAL A 46 1.37 4.73 22.61
N PHE A 47 0.14 4.38 22.29
CA PHE A 47 -0.23 3.05 21.83
C PHE A 47 -0.69 3.11 20.37
N LEU A 48 0.08 2.50 19.47
CA LEU A 48 -0.22 2.40 18.05
C LEU A 48 -0.92 1.06 17.78
N GLN A 49 -2.17 1.10 17.33
CA GLN A 49 -3.00 -0.06 17.05
C GLN A 49 -3.20 -0.26 15.55
N SER A 50 -2.90 -1.45 15.05
CA SER A 50 -3.20 -1.83 13.66
C SER A 50 -4.71 -1.99 13.42
N ARG A 51 -5.10 -2.06 12.15
CA ARG A 51 -6.48 -2.34 11.72
C ARG A 51 -7.12 -3.55 12.42
N ASN A 52 -6.32 -4.56 12.77
CA ASN A 52 -6.79 -5.80 13.39
C ASN A 52 -6.60 -5.80 14.92
N GLY A 53 -6.41 -4.65 15.55
CA GLY A 53 -6.26 -4.51 16.99
C GLY A 53 -4.87 -4.88 17.54
N ARG A 54 -3.88 -5.22 16.68
CA ARG A 54 -2.54 -5.63 17.12
C ARG A 54 -1.64 -4.42 17.35
N PRO A 55 -0.74 -4.44 18.35
CA PRO A 55 0.19 -3.35 18.60
C PRO A 55 1.22 -3.19 17.48
N LEU A 56 1.47 -1.96 17.05
CA LEU A 56 2.44 -1.59 16.02
C LEU A 56 3.67 -0.87 16.57
N GLY A 57 3.63 -0.33 17.78
CA GLY A 57 4.67 0.58 18.32
C GLY A 57 6.09 0.02 18.23
N ARG A 58 6.28 -1.30 18.49
CA ARG A 58 7.62 -1.92 18.37
C ARG A 58 8.25 -1.81 16.97
N TYR A 59 7.42 -1.73 15.92
CA TYR A 59 7.89 -1.69 14.54
C TYR A 59 8.19 -0.28 14.03
N PHE A 60 7.74 0.74 14.77
CA PHE A 60 7.85 2.15 14.40
C PHE A 60 8.34 3.00 15.58
N PRO A 61 9.56 2.73 16.11
CA PRO A 61 10.09 3.45 17.29
C PRO A 61 10.32 4.95 17.04
N GLU A 62 10.40 5.37 15.78
CA GLU A 62 10.51 6.76 15.37
C GLU A 62 9.20 7.54 15.43
N LEU A 63 8.04 6.86 15.42
CA LEU A 63 6.73 7.51 15.51
C LEU A 63 6.42 7.94 16.96
N ARG A 64 7.14 8.96 17.40
CA ARG A 64 6.90 9.61 18.70
C ARG A 64 5.88 10.73 18.50
N LEU A 65 4.64 10.45 18.85
CA LEU A 65 3.59 11.45 18.81
C LEU A 65 3.72 12.41 20.01
N PRO A 66 3.46 13.73 19.84
CA PRO A 66 3.56 14.70 20.94
C PRO A 66 2.63 14.35 22.11
N ALA A 67 3.14 14.54 23.32
CA ALA A 67 2.41 14.30 24.54
C ALA A 67 1.07 15.08 24.58
N GLY A 68 0.03 14.45 25.14
CA GLY A 68 -1.31 15.01 25.22
C GLY A 68 -2.35 13.94 25.46
N ARG A 69 -3.62 14.29 25.32
CA ARG A 69 -4.75 13.36 25.48
C ARG A 69 -5.61 13.38 24.24
N TYR A 70 -5.38 12.43 23.34
CA TYR A 70 -6.11 12.36 22.06
C TYR A 70 -6.04 10.98 21.42
N VAL A 71 -7.01 10.68 20.56
CA VAL A 71 -7.06 9.45 19.75
C VAL A 71 -7.17 9.83 18.28
N LEU A 72 -6.20 9.43 17.47
CA LEU A 72 -6.15 9.68 16.03
C LEU A 72 -6.44 8.42 15.25
N ASP A 73 -7.10 8.57 14.09
CA ASP A 73 -7.14 7.54 13.05
C ASP A 73 -6.33 8.01 11.85
N GLY A 74 -5.45 7.15 11.36
CA GLY A 74 -4.49 7.52 10.33
C GLY A 74 -3.92 6.32 9.59
N GLU A 75 -2.92 6.61 8.76
CA GLU A 75 -2.15 5.62 8.00
C GLU A 75 -0.67 5.83 8.27
N ILE A 76 0.06 4.76 8.60
CA ILE A 76 1.52 4.78 8.66
C ILE A 76 2.05 4.50 7.25
N VAL A 77 2.90 5.39 6.75
CA VAL A 77 3.50 5.29 5.42
C VAL A 77 5.01 5.47 5.48
N VAL A 78 5.73 4.91 4.52
CA VAL A 78 7.11 5.25 4.20
C VAL A 78 7.09 6.00 2.87
N ARG A 79 7.73 7.18 2.81
CA ARG A 79 7.82 7.95 1.57
C ARG A 79 8.88 7.36 0.65
N GLY A 80 8.53 7.10 -0.61
CA GLY A 80 9.49 6.72 -1.63
C GLY A 80 10.48 7.86 -1.90
N SER A 81 11.76 7.52 -2.15
CA SER A 81 12.76 8.50 -2.55
C SER A 81 12.44 9.06 -3.93
N GLU A 82 12.54 10.37 -4.13
CA GLU A 82 12.50 10.98 -5.46
C GLU A 82 13.74 10.49 -6.24
N GLY A 83 13.55 9.58 -7.21
CA GLY A 83 14.63 9.19 -8.13
C GLY A 83 15.18 7.76 -7.99
N GLY A 84 14.40 6.79 -7.55
CA GLY A 84 14.87 5.39 -7.39
C GLY A 84 14.52 4.43 -8.52
N ALA A 85 14.76 4.78 -9.80
CA ALA A 85 14.76 3.82 -10.90
C ALA A 85 16.15 3.77 -11.57
N ALA A 86 17.22 3.55 -10.79
CA ALA A 86 18.54 3.29 -11.35
C ALA A 86 19.37 2.42 -10.37
N GLY A 87 19.45 1.12 -10.66
CA GLY A 87 20.68 0.37 -10.43
C GLY A 87 20.95 -0.20 -9.06
N ARG A 88 20.22 -1.20 -8.59
CA ARG A 88 20.88 -2.21 -7.75
C ARG A 88 21.67 -3.17 -8.65
N ARG A 89 22.90 -2.80 -8.94
CA ARG A 89 23.89 -3.75 -9.45
C ARG A 89 24.29 -4.64 -8.28
N SER A 90 24.08 -5.93 -8.45
CA SER A 90 24.63 -6.99 -7.60
C SER A 90 26.15 -6.83 -7.52
N ALA A 91 26.70 -6.66 -6.31
CA ALA A 91 28.11 -6.78 -6.05
C ALA A 91 28.49 -8.25 -6.06
N GLY A 92 28.92 -8.73 -7.24
CA GLY A 92 29.69 -9.97 -7.38
C GLY A 92 31.13 -9.66 -7.02
N GLN A 93 31.67 -10.45 -6.10
CA GLN A 93 33.09 -10.51 -5.75
C GLN A 93 33.94 -10.84 -6.98
N ASN A 94 35.04 -10.11 -7.21
CA ASN A 94 36.36 -10.72 -7.40
C ASN A 94 37.44 -9.64 -7.32
N GLY A 95 38.45 -9.92 -6.52
CA GLY A 95 39.63 -9.08 -6.34
C GLY A 95 40.58 -9.15 -7.51
N ASP A 96 41.37 -8.15 -7.68
CA ASP A 96 42.83 -8.28 -7.64
C ASP A 96 43.53 -6.91 -7.54
N ARG A 97 44.78 -6.98 -7.04
CA ARG A 97 45.68 -5.90 -6.62
C ARG A 97 46.33 -5.20 -7.80
N SER A 98 46.52 -3.90 -7.72
CA SER A 98 47.85 -3.26 -7.73
C SER A 98 47.80 -1.78 -8.13
N GLY A 99 48.28 -0.90 -7.27
CA GLY A 99 49.36 0.02 -7.57
C GLY A 99 49.06 1.42 -8.13
N ARG A 100 49.34 2.40 -7.25
CA ARG A 100 50.04 3.69 -7.48
C ARG A 100 49.25 4.98 -7.33
N HIS A 101 49.77 5.74 -6.40
CA HIS A 101 49.60 7.16 -6.02
C HIS A 101 49.25 8.13 -7.15
N SER A 102 48.29 9.02 -6.88
CA SER A 102 48.40 10.42 -7.25
C SER A 102 47.51 11.29 -6.35
N LEU A 103 48.19 12.20 -5.64
CA LEU A 103 47.65 13.32 -4.86
C LEU A 103 47.01 14.35 -5.81
N ARG A 104 45.73 14.67 -5.68
CA ARG A 104 45.18 15.99 -6.06
C ARG A 104 43.90 16.33 -5.29
N SER A 105 44.06 17.44 -4.53
CA SER A 105 43.11 18.51 -4.18
C SER A 105 41.63 18.17 -3.84
N ARG A 106 41.30 18.37 -2.56
CA ARG A 106 39.92 18.48 -2.02
C ARG A 106 39.18 19.72 -2.55
N PRO A 107 37.93 19.64 -3.01
CA PRO A 107 37.05 20.80 -3.05
C PRO A 107 36.37 21.01 -1.69
N ARG A 108 36.34 22.26 -1.25
CA ARG A 108 35.65 22.72 -0.03
C ARG A 108 34.14 22.48 -0.19
N ILE A 109 33.55 21.73 0.74
CA ILE A 109 32.11 21.58 0.89
C ILE A 109 31.56 22.86 1.51
N GLY A 110 30.92 23.68 0.68
CA GLY A 110 30.11 24.80 1.13
C GLY A 110 28.86 24.27 1.85
N GLN A 111 28.77 24.57 3.16
CA GLN A 111 27.58 24.35 3.96
C GLN A 111 26.43 25.24 3.42
N ARG A 112 25.58 24.72 2.56
CA ARG A 112 24.27 25.33 2.31
C ARG A 112 23.40 25.06 3.54
N ARG A 113 23.26 26.06 4.38
CA ARG A 113 22.22 26.12 5.43
C ARG A 113 20.87 25.95 4.76
N ARG A 114 20.23 24.80 4.93
CA ARG A 114 18.80 24.64 4.62
C ARG A 114 18.04 25.60 5.55
N ARG A 115 17.41 26.61 4.99
CA ARG A 115 16.39 27.39 5.68
C ARG A 115 15.25 26.41 6.01
N VAL A 116 15.09 26.10 7.29
CA VAL A 116 13.88 25.46 7.80
C VAL A 116 12.79 26.52 7.71
N SER A 117 11.87 26.34 6.79
CA SER A 117 10.65 27.14 6.68
C SER A 117 9.77 26.77 7.87
N THR A 118 9.74 27.61 8.88
CA THR A 118 8.78 27.56 9.98
C THR A 118 7.46 28.17 9.50
N GLY A 119 6.66 27.38 8.81
CA GLY A 119 5.31 27.71 8.43
C GLY A 119 4.60 26.40 8.11
N PHE A 120 3.52 26.08 8.83
CA PHE A 120 2.56 25.06 8.43
C PHE A 120 1.87 25.51 7.13
N GLY A 121 2.62 25.56 6.04
CA GLY A 121 2.10 25.66 4.70
C GLY A 121 1.50 24.29 4.37
N ARG A 122 0.22 24.27 3.96
CA ARG A 122 -0.39 23.10 3.30
C ARG A 122 0.65 22.56 2.31
N ALA A 123 1.16 21.35 2.57
CA ALA A 123 2.04 20.70 1.60
C ALA A 123 1.30 20.71 0.25
N PRO A 124 1.91 21.22 -0.81
CA PRO A 124 1.21 21.35 -2.08
C PRO A 124 0.75 19.95 -2.50
N LEU A 125 -0.49 19.85 -2.97
CA LEU A 125 -1.18 18.60 -3.30
C LEU A 125 -0.37 17.67 -4.24
N HIS A 126 0.59 18.21 -5.01
CA HIS A 126 1.50 17.44 -5.85
C HIS A 126 2.53 16.60 -5.06
N CYS A 127 2.79 16.92 -3.77
CA CYS A 127 3.65 16.11 -2.92
C CYS A 127 3.00 14.78 -2.46
N TRP A 128 1.69 14.63 -2.71
CA TRP A 128 0.87 13.50 -2.29
C TRP A 128 0.52 12.54 -3.46
N SER A 129 1.31 12.52 -4.51
CA SER A 129 1.10 11.66 -5.67
C SER A 129 1.66 10.26 -5.44
N GLY A 130 0.96 9.40 -4.66
CA GLY A 130 1.16 7.94 -4.66
C GLY A 130 2.59 7.42 -4.58
N ARG A 131 3.47 8.13 -3.88
CA ARG A 131 4.90 7.78 -3.76
C ARG A 131 5.20 7.07 -2.45
N GLU A 132 4.24 6.32 -1.93
CA GLU A 132 4.47 5.46 -0.77
C GLU A 132 5.28 4.23 -1.19
N ASP A 133 6.33 3.93 -0.43
CA ASP A 133 7.08 2.69 -0.57
C ASP A 133 6.54 1.62 0.37
N PHE A 134 5.51 0.90 -0.08
CA PHE A 134 4.91 -0.17 0.70
C PHE A 134 5.87 -1.35 0.94
N ASP A 135 6.83 -1.57 0.05
CA ASP A 135 7.81 -2.64 0.21
C ASP A 135 8.77 -2.31 1.36
N ALA A 136 9.25 -1.07 1.43
CA ALA A 136 10.02 -0.58 2.57
C ALA A 136 9.19 -0.64 3.86
N LEU A 137 7.92 -0.22 3.81
CA LEU A 137 7.01 -0.32 4.94
C LEU A 137 6.82 -1.78 5.40
N GLY A 138 6.63 -2.71 4.46
CA GLY A 138 6.46 -4.14 4.75
C GLY A 138 7.68 -4.77 5.43
N GLN A 139 8.88 -4.30 5.14
CA GLN A 139 10.13 -4.75 5.78
C GLN A 139 10.20 -4.40 7.26
N ARG A 140 9.42 -3.40 7.72
CA ARG A 140 9.36 -2.99 9.13
C ARG A 140 8.79 -4.08 10.05
N ILE A 141 7.94 -4.96 9.53
CA ILE A 141 7.36 -6.07 10.29
C ILE A 141 8.40 -7.20 10.40
N HIS A 142 9.38 -7.00 11.30
CA HIS A 142 10.53 -7.89 11.46
C HIS A 142 10.71 -8.32 12.92
N PRO A 143 11.17 -9.56 13.21
CA PRO A 143 11.37 -10.03 14.59
C PRO A 143 12.58 -9.36 15.29
N ALA A 144 13.65 -9.05 14.55
CA ALA A 144 14.88 -8.50 15.12
C ALA A 144 14.78 -6.98 15.33
N ALA A 145 15.00 -6.53 16.57
CA ALA A 145 14.97 -5.12 16.95
C ALA A 145 16.02 -4.28 16.22
N SER A 146 17.25 -4.80 16.07
CA SER A 146 18.34 -4.12 15.36
C SER A 146 17.99 -3.78 13.90
N ARG A 147 17.27 -4.68 13.22
CA ARG A 147 16.79 -4.43 11.85
C ARG A 147 15.72 -3.33 11.81
N ILE A 148 14.82 -3.31 12.81
CA ILE A 148 13.79 -2.28 12.93
C ILE A 148 14.43 -0.92 13.17
N GLU A 149 15.40 -0.83 14.08
CA GLU A 149 16.12 0.42 14.37
C GLU A 149 16.91 0.95 13.17
N LEU A 150 17.54 0.06 12.40
CA LEU A 150 18.22 0.43 11.17
C LEU A 150 17.22 1.03 10.16
N LEU A 151 16.11 0.34 9.89
CA LEU A 151 15.10 0.79 8.94
C LEU A 151 14.38 2.07 9.41
N ALA A 152 14.22 2.26 10.73
CA ALA A 152 13.67 3.49 11.29
C ALA A 152 14.53 4.73 10.97
N ARG A 153 15.84 4.54 10.78
CA ARG A 153 16.77 5.62 10.38
C ARG A 153 16.91 5.77 8.86
N GLU A 154 16.94 4.64 8.12
CA GLU A 154 17.16 4.64 6.67
C GLU A 154 15.89 5.01 5.89
N THR A 155 14.75 4.52 6.34
CA THR A 155 13.43 4.70 5.71
C THR A 155 12.39 5.05 6.78
N PRO A 156 12.48 6.25 7.39
CA PRO A 156 11.60 6.63 8.48
C PRO A 156 10.14 6.67 8.02
N ALA A 157 9.26 6.16 8.87
CA ALA A 157 7.83 6.21 8.66
C ALA A 157 7.25 7.55 9.11
N VAL A 158 6.12 7.92 8.52
CA VAL A 158 5.31 9.08 8.88
C VAL A 158 3.89 8.62 9.18
N TYR A 159 3.28 9.21 10.21
CA TYR A 159 1.87 9.00 10.54
C TYR A 159 1.02 10.07 9.84
N VAL A 160 0.16 9.66 8.91
CA VAL A 160 -0.75 10.58 8.22
C VAL A 160 -2.12 10.50 8.86
N ALA A 161 -2.46 11.51 9.67
CA ALA A 161 -3.72 11.60 10.38
C ALA A 161 -4.84 12.12 9.47
N PHE A 162 -6.00 11.50 9.49
CA PHE A 162 -7.16 11.91 8.71
C PHE A 162 -8.48 11.96 9.51
N ASP A 163 -8.45 11.56 10.80
CA ASP A 163 -9.58 11.71 11.70
C ASP A 163 -9.11 11.89 13.16
N LEU A 164 -9.88 12.61 13.95
CA LEU A 164 -9.71 12.76 15.40
C LEU A 164 -10.93 12.15 16.09
N LEU A 165 -10.68 11.11 16.89
CA LEU A 165 -11.73 10.28 17.50
C LEU A 165 -12.05 10.69 18.93
N ALA A 166 -11.05 11.24 19.63
CA ALA A 166 -11.20 11.77 20.97
C ALA A 166 -10.17 12.88 21.23
N ARG A 167 -10.54 13.84 22.07
CA ARG A 167 -9.65 14.90 22.57
C ARG A 167 -9.98 15.19 24.03
N GLU A 168 -8.97 15.22 24.89
CA GLU A 168 -9.10 15.31 26.34
C GLU A 168 -10.08 14.23 26.86
N ASP A 169 -11.13 14.60 27.55
CA ASP A 169 -12.14 13.70 28.11
C ASP A 169 -13.35 13.50 27.19
N GLU A 170 -13.32 14.04 25.97
CA GLU A 170 -14.45 14.01 25.04
C GLU A 170 -14.23 13.01 23.91
N SER A 171 -15.21 12.13 23.69
CA SER A 171 -15.31 11.27 22.51
C SER A 171 -15.98 12.04 21.38
N LEU A 172 -15.33 12.11 20.22
CA LEU A 172 -15.83 12.81 19.04
C LEU A 172 -16.56 11.89 18.05
N LEU A 173 -16.77 10.61 18.38
CA LEU A 173 -17.31 9.62 17.45
C LEU A 173 -18.68 10.02 16.87
N GLU A 174 -19.53 10.64 17.66
CA GLU A 174 -20.88 11.08 17.24
C GLU A 174 -20.87 12.43 16.51
N GLN A 175 -19.79 13.18 16.56
CA GLN A 175 -19.66 14.45 15.87
C GLN A 175 -19.59 14.26 14.34
N PRO A 176 -20.09 15.19 13.53
CA PRO A 176 -19.89 15.18 12.09
C PRO A 176 -18.40 15.15 11.70
N LEU A 177 -18.07 14.51 10.59
CA LEU A 177 -16.69 14.51 10.09
C LEU A 177 -16.11 15.92 9.91
N SER A 178 -16.94 16.90 9.50
CA SER A 178 -16.50 18.29 9.33
C SER A 178 -15.99 18.91 10.64
N GLU A 179 -16.61 18.59 11.77
CA GLU A 179 -16.20 19.08 13.09
C GLU A 179 -14.96 18.34 13.59
N ARG A 180 -14.94 16.99 13.47
CA ARG A 180 -13.76 16.20 13.81
C ARG A 180 -12.54 16.62 13.00
N ARG A 181 -12.74 16.96 11.71
CA ARG A 181 -11.67 17.44 10.83
C ARG A 181 -11.15 18.80 11.27
N ALA A 182 -12.03 19.76 11.60
CA ALA A 182 -11.64 21.06 12.12
C ALA A 182 -10.85 20.91 13.45
N ALA A 183 -11.31 20.02 14.32
CA ALA A 183 -10.62 19.73 15.59
C ALA A 183 -9.24 19.06 15.35
N LEU A 184 -9.11 18.18 14.35
CA LEU A 184 -7.83 17.58 13.94
C LEU A 184 -6.86 18.64 13.40
N GLU A 185 -7.33 19.53 12.55
CA GLU A 185 -6.53 20.64 12.01
C GLU A 185 -6.03 21.58 13.11
N ALA A 186 -6.89 21.88 14.07
CA ALA A 186 -6.54 22.69 15.24
C ALA A 186 -5.51 21.98 16.13
N LEU A 187 -5.69 20.68 16.39
CA LEU A 187 -4.74 19.87 17.19
C LEU A 187 -3.37 19.82 16.54
N LEU A 188 -3.29 19.47 15.24
CA LEU A 188 -2.02 19.37 14.53
C LEU A 188 -1.36 20.74 14.27
N GLY A 189 -2.11 21.83 14.38
CA GLY A 189 -1.60 23.21 14.33
C GLY A 189 -0.91 23.68 15.61
N GLU A 190 -1.01 22.95 16.70
CA GLU A 190 -0.33 23.30 17.96
C GLU A 190 1.19 23.18 17.83
N SER A 191 1.94 24.05 18.50
CA SER A 191 3.40 24.14 18.40
C SER A 191 4.13 22.83 18.75
N ARG A 192 3.56 22.01 19.63
CA ARG A 192 4.11 20.70 20.01
C ARG A 192 4.18 19.71 18.83
N PHE A 193 3.38 19.91 17.79
CA PHE A 193 3.42 19.07 16.58
C PHE A 193 4.47 19.53 15.55
N ALA A 194 5.11 20.68 15.78
CA ALA A 194 6.14 21.17 14.87
C ALA A 194 7.35 20.21 14.82
N GLY A 195 7.61 19.63 13.64
CA GLY A 195 8.68 18.65 13.43
C GLY A 195 8.36 17.23 13.92
N ALA A 196 7.17 16.97 14.45
CA ALA A 196 6.73 15.61 14.77
C ALA A 196 6.53 14.79 13.48
N PRO A 197 6.69 13.45 13.54
CA PRO A 197 6.49 12.56 12.39
C PRO A 197 5.01 12.32 12.09
N VAL A 198 4.22 13.41 12.10
CA VAL A 198 2.77 13.41 11.87
C VAL A 198 2.44 14.42 10.79
N GLU A 199 1.65 14.01 9.82
CA GLU A 199 1.15 14.86 8.75
C GLU A 199 -0.37 14.84 8.73
N LEU A 200 -0.98 15.95 8.32
CA LEU A 200 -2.40 16.03 8.09
C LEU A 200 -2.72 15.51 6.68
N MET A 201 -3.65 14.57 6.55
CA MET A 201 -4.18 14.13 5.27
C MET A 201 -4.76 15.31 4.49
N PRO A 202 -4.31 15.60 3.26
CA PRO A 202 -4.92 16.64 2.44
C PRO A 202 -6.30 16.21 1.96
N THR A 203 -7.19 17.18 1.84
CA THR A 203 -8.55 16.98 1.32
C THR A 203 -8.81 17.89 0.13
N VAL A 204 -9.66 17.42 -0.79
CA VAL A 204 -10.20 18.23 -1.89
C VAL A 204 -11.73 18.22 -1.85
N ALA A 205 -12.33 19.24 -2.43
CA ALA A 205 -13.78 19.46 -2.35
C ALA A 205 -14.56 18.84 -3.52
N THR A 206 -13.90 18.61 -4.65
CA THR A 206 -14.56 18.20 -5.89
C THR A 206 -14.07 16.84 -6.39
N VAL A 207 -14.95 16.12 -7.09
CA VAL A 207 -14.60 14.86 -7.76
C VAL A 207 -13.49 15.06 -8.77
N GLY A 208 -13.54 16.14 -9.58
CA GLY A 208 -12.54 16.41 -10.60
C GLY A 208 -11.12 16.55 -10.05
N GLU A 209 -10.97 17.15 -8.86
CA GLU A 209 -9.68 17.22 -8.16
C GLU A 209 -9.24 15.84 -7.64
N ALA A 210 -10.18 15.02 -7.17
CA ALA A 210 -9.90 13.69 -6.62
C ALA A 210 -9.60 12.65 -7.71
N GLU A 211 -10.17 12.77 -8.90
CA GLU A 211 -9.98 11.83 -10.01
C GLU A 211 -8.51 11.67 -10.45
N ARG A 212 -7.68 12.71 -10.26
CA ARG A 212 -6.24 12.58 -10.53
C ARG A 212 -5.60 11.46 -9.70
N TRP A 213 -6.06 11.22 -8.46
CA TRP A 213 -5.55 10.16 -7.61
C TRP A 213 -5.87 8.76 -8.14
N LEU A 214 -6.92 8.64 -8.96
CA LEU A 214 -7.21 7.37 -9.66
C LEU A 214 -6.20 7.07 -10.76
N ARG A 215 -5.42 8.06 -11.21
CA ARG A 215 -4.33 7.90 -12.18
C ARG A 215 -2.96 7.81 -11.52
N GLU A 216 -2.74 8.58 -10.46
CA GLU A 216 -1.42 8.85 -9.87
C GLU A 216 -1.15 8.07 -8.57
N ALA A 217 -2.21 7.65 -7.85
CA ALA A 217 -2.12 6.96 -6.57
C ALA A 217 -2.85 5.61 -6.58
N GLU A 218 -3.03 5.00 -5.41
CA GLU A 218 -3.78 3.74 -5.27
C GLU A 218 -5.30 3.93 -5.47
N GLY A 219 -5.78 5.16 -5.37
CA GLY A 219 -7.18 5.49 -5.49
C GLY A 219 -7.57 6.73 -4.70
N ALA A 220 -8.86 6.86 -4.44
CA ALA A 220 -9.43 7.94 -3.64
C ALA A 220 -10.47 7.42 -2.65
N ILE A 221 -10.64 8.18 -1.56
CA ILE A 221 -11.65 7.97 -0.54
C ILE A 221 -12.59 9.17 -0.56
N ALA A 222 -13.89 8.93 -0.67
CA ALA A 222 -14.92 9.93 -0.45
C ALA A 222 -15.53 9.72 0.94
N LYS A 223 -15.68 10.80 1.72
CA LYS A 223 -16.26 10.77 3.06
C LYS A 223 -17.41 11.76 3.13
N GLU A 224 -18.52 11.37 3.74
CA GLU A 224 -19.67 12.25 3.99
C GLU A 224 -19.33 13.23 5.12
N ARG A 225 -19.43 14.54 4.84
CA ARG A 225 -19.05 15.61 5.80
C ARG A 225 -19.87 15.59 7.08
N ALA A 226 -21.16 15.22 6.98
CA ALA A 226 -22.08 15.17 8.11
C ALA A 226 -22.09 13.82 8.84
N ALA A 227 -21.33 12.82 8.36
CA ALA A 227 -21.37 11.49 8.96
C ALA A 227 -20.59 11.41 10.27
N PRO A 228 -21.15 10.76 11.31
CA PRO A 228 -20.41 10.38 12.49
C PRO A 228 -19.40 9.28 12.17
N TYR A 229 -18.45 9.05 13.09
CA TYR A 229 -17.52 7.92 12.98
C TYR A 229 -18.18 6.64 13.51
N ARG A 230 -18.22 5.59 12.68
CA ARG A 230 -18.86 4.31 13.02
C ARG A 230 -17.82 3.18 13.08
N PRO A 231 -17.31 2.84 14.27
CA PRO A 231 -16.31 1.78 14.43
C PRO A 231 -16.77 0.45 13.83
N GLY A 232 -15.92 -0.14 12.96
CA GLY A 232 -16.17 -1.44 12.32
C GLY A 232 -17.17 -1.42 11.14
N GLU A 233 -17.94 -0.32 10.96
CA GLU A 233 -18.96 -0.23 9.93
C GLU A 233 -18.42 0.31 8.60
N ARG A 234 -19.18 0.02 7.51
CA ARG A 234 -18.94 0.55 6.15
C ARG A 234 -19.99 1.57 5.77
N ARG A 235 -20.08 2.67 6.52
CA ARG A 235 -21.05 3.76 6.31
C ARG A 235 -20.33 5.11 6.23
N GLY A 236 -20.87 6.03 5.43
CA GLY A 236 -20.35 7.41 5.32
C GLY A 236 -18.97 7.53 4.67
N MET A 237 -18.38 6.43 4.23
CA MET A 237 -17.06 6.41 3.60
C MET A 237 -17.03 5.43 2.42
N PHE A 238 -16.55 5.90 1.26
CA PHE A 238 -16.47 5.15 0.02
C PHE A 238 -15.06 5.17 -0.53
N LYS A 239 -14.60 4.04 -1.05
CA LYS A 239 -13.30 3.93 -1.72
C LYS A 239 -13.44 3.53 -3.17
N VAL A 240 -12.72 4.22 -4.02
CA VAL A 240 -12.50 3.86 -5.41
C VAL A 240 -11.01 3.57 -5.58
N LYS A 241 -10.69 2.36 -6.01
CA LYS A 241 -9.31 1.96 -6.27
C LYS A 241 -8.93 2.22 -7.72
N ARG A 242 -7.68 2.57 -7.95
CA ARG A 242 -7.10 2.53 -9.30
C ARG A 242 -7.12 1.07 -9.77
N VAL A 243 -7.74 0.82 -10.91
CA VAL A 243 -7.70 -0.48 -11.58
C VAL A 243 -6.80 -0.33 -12.80
N ARG A 244 -5.79 -1.17 -12.88
CA ARG A 244 -4.87 -1.27 -14.02
C ARG A 244 -5.18 -2.57 -14.76
N THR A 245 -4.93 -2.56 -16.06
CA THR A 245 -5.07 -3.76 -16.89
C THR A 245 -3.74 -4.08 -17.55
N ILE A 246 -3.44 -5.37 -17.67
CA ILE A 246 -2.35 -5.88 -18.51
C ILE A 246 -2.80 -7.14 -19.23
N ASP A 247 -2.11 -7.44 -20.32
CA ASP A 247 -2.15 -8.74 -20.95
C ASP A 247 -1.01 -9.60 -20.42
N ALA A 248 -1.31 -10.78 -19.92
CA ALA A 248 -0.34 -11.70 -19.33
C ALA A 248 -0.45 -13.10 -19.92
N VAL A 249 0.69 -13.77 -20.03
CA VAL A 249 0.77 -15.17 -20.46
C VAL A 249 0.36 -16.07 -19.30
N VAL A 250 -0.49 -17.06 -19.57
CA VAL A 250 -0.84 -18.10 -18.61
C VAL A 250 0.16 -19.24 -18.73
N THR A 251 1.01 -19.39 -17.72
CA THR A 251 2.07 -20.43 -17.69
C THR A 251 1.73 -21.62 -16.81
N GLY A 252 0.58 -21.57 -16.14
CA GLY A 252 0.13 -22.68 -15.30
C GLY A 252 -1.15 -22.33 -14.54
N TRP A 253 -1.61 -23.28 -13.76
CA TRP A 253 -2.76 -23.08 -12.88
C TRP A 253 -2.59 -23.81 -11.55
N ARG A 254 -3.36 -23.42 -10.55
CA ARG A 254 -3.43 -24.07 -9.24
C ARG A 254 -4.79 -24.69 -9.04
N PRO A 255 -4.86 -25.91 -8.46
CA PRO A 255 -6.13 -26.52 -8.06
C PRO A 255 -6.92 -25.63 -7.10
N GLY A 256 -8.24 -25.67 -7.26
CA GLY A 256 -9.17 -25.01 -6.35
C GLY A 256 -9.36 -25.77 -5.04
N LYS A 257 -10.14 -25.19 -4.14
CA LYS A 257 -10.55 -25.86 -2.90
C LYS A 257 -11.48 -27.03 -3.15
N GLU A 258 -12.35 -26.89 -4.17
CA GLU A 258 -13.24 -27.96 -4.62
C GLU A 258 -12.48 -28.83 -5.63
N PRO A 259 -12.50 -30.16 -5.51
CA PRO A 259 -11.90 -31.06 -6.49
C PRO A 259 -12.44 -30.80 -7.90
N GLY A 260 -11.59 -30.91 -8.92
CA GLY A 260 -11.96 -30.66 -10.30
C GLY A 260 -12.23 -29.19 -10.63
N THR A 261 -11.64 -28.23 -9.89
CA THR A 261 -11.75 -26.81 -10.16
C THR A 261 -10.38 -26.13 -10.25
N VAL A 262 -10.29 -25.06 -11.06
CA VAL A 262 -9.12 -24.16 -11.10
C VAL A 262 -9.26 -23.10 -10.01
N GLY A 263 -8.30 -23.04 -9.09
CA GLY A 263 -8.26 -22.03 -8.02
C GLY A 263 -7.68 -20.70 -8.48
N ALA A 264 -6.62 -20.75 -9.29
CA ALA A 264 -5.97 -19.56 -9.86
C ALA A 264 -5.16 -19.91 -11.10
N LEU A 265 -5.06 -18.95 -12.03
CA LEU A 265 -4.12 -18.99 -13.15
C LEU A 265 -2.77 -18.40 -12.70
N ILE A 266 -1.65 -18.97 -13.14
CA ILE A 266 -0.30 -18.43 -12.93
C ILE A 266 0.01 -17.52 -14.11
N LEU A 267 0.38 -16.27 -13.82
CA LEU A 267 0.60 -15.23 -14.81
C LEU A 267 2.09 -14.89 -14.93
N ALA A 268 2.55 -14.79 -16.16
CA ALA A 268 3.93 -14.41 -16.47
C ALA A 268 3.98 -13.31 -17.54
N LEU A 269 5.09 -12.59 -17.57
CA LEU A 269 5.44 -11.62 -18.60
C LEU A 269 6.85 -11.91 -19.12
N TYR A 270 7.12 -11.55 -20.37
CA TYR A 270 8.45 -11.65 -20.94
C TYR A 270 9.34 -10.51 -20.43
N ASP A 271 10.51 -10.87 -19.87
CA ASP A 271 11.55 -9.96 -19.41
C ASP A 271 12.87 -10.38 -20.06
N GLY A 272 13.40 -9.61 -21.00
CA GLY A 272 14.60 -9.98 -21.76
C GLY A 272 14.49 -11.27 -22.58
N GLY A 273 13.27 -11.67 -22.96
CA GLY A 273 13.00 -12.90 -23.73
C GLY A 273 12.65 -14.13 -22.88
N GLU A 274 12.80 -14.04 -21.56
CA GLU A 274 12.43 -15.10 -20.62
C GLU A 274 11.08 -14.82 -19.95
N LEU A 275 10.33 -15.88 -19.65
CA LEU A 275 9.07 -15.77 -18.92
C LEU A 275 9.31 -15.66 -17.42
N ARG A 276 8.86 -14.55 -16.85
CA ARG A 276 8.92 -14.25 -15.42
C ARG A 276 7.54 -14.26 -14.81
N VAL A 277 7.31 -15.10 -13.79
CA VAL A 277 6.03 -15.15 -13.07
C VAL A 277 5.83 -13.83 -12.31
N VAL A 278 4.73 -13.14 -12.63
CA VAL A 278 4.38 -11.83 -12.05
C VAL A 278 3.20 -11.88 -11.09
N GLY A 279 2.43 -12.97 -11.06
CA GLY A 279 1.31 -13.05 -10.14
C GLY A 279 0.35 -14.20 -10.43
N HIS A 280 -0.84 -14.09 -9.87
CA HIS A 280 -1.90 -15.07 -10.01
C HIS A 280 -3.24 -14.39 -10.28
N CYS A 281 -4.05 -14.98 -11.16
CA CYS A 281 -5.45 -14.58 -11.33
C CYS A 281 -6.35 -15.55 -10.56
N SER A 282 -6.84 -15.13 -9.41
CA SER A 282 -7.77 -15.90 -8.56
C SER A 282 -9.20 -15.38 -8.60
N GLY A 283 -9.44 -14.22 -9.23
CA GLY A 283 -10.74 -13.60 -9.39
C GLY A 283 -11.53 -14.27 -10.52
N LEU A 284 -11.83 -15.56 -10.35
CA LEU A 284 -12.60 -16.41 -11.26
C LEU A 284 -13.99 -16.68 -10.68
N THR A 285 -15.02 -16.64 -11.51
CA THR A 285 -16.37 -17.07 -11.11
C THR A 285 -16.42 -18.59 -10.88
N ALA A 286 -17.43 -19.08 -10.15
CA ALA A 286 -17.59 -20.51 -9.90
C ALA A 286 -17.75 -21.32 -11.20
N ALA A 287 -18.42 -20.75 -12.21
CA ALA A 287 -18.58 -21.36 -13.52
C ALA A 287 -17.24 -21.47 -14.26
N GLU A 288 -16.42 -20.39 -14.25
CA GLU A 288 -15.09 -20.38 -14.86
C GLU A 288 -14.16 -21.40 -14.18
N LYS A 289 -14.16 -21.48 -12.86
CA LYS A 289 -13.33 -22.43 -12.11
C LYS A 289 -13.55 -23.89 -12.55
N ARG A 290 -14.79 -24.27 -12.84
CA ARG A 290 -15.13 -25.61 -13.34
C ARG A 290 -14.79 -25.78 -14.80
N ARG A 291 -15.18 -24.82 -15.65
CA ARG A 291 -14.97 -24.87 -17.11
C ARG A 291 -13.48 -24.90 -17.48
N LEU A 292 -12.66 -24.17 -16.75
CA LEU A 292 -11.25 -24.01 -17.05
C LEU A 292 -10.43 -25.31 -16.96
N VAL A 293 -10.84 -26.31 -16.18
CA VAL A 293 -10.13 -27.59 -16.10
C VAL A 293 -10.09 -28.26 -17.50
N GLY A 294 -11.25 -28.39 -18.15
CA GLY A 294 -11.30 -28.96 -19.50
C GLY A 294 -10.69 -28.04 -20.57
N PHE A 295 -10.83 -26.72 -20.40
CA PHE A 295 -10.25 -25.75 -21.35
C PHE A 295 -8.71 -25.75 -21.32
N LEU A 296 -8.07 -25.92 -20.15
CA LEU A 296 -6.64 -25.88 -19.99
C LEU A 296 -5.95 -27.22 -20.27
N ALA A 297 -6.69 -28.34 -20.19
CA ALA A 297 -6.13 -29.68 -20.36
C ALA A 297 -5.29 -29.88 -21.64
N PRO A 298 -5.70 -29.37 -22.84
CA PRO A 298 -4.88 -29.51 -24.06
C PRO A 298 -3.53 -28.79 -24.00
N TYR A 299 -3.35 -27.83 -23.09
CA TYR A 299 -2.15 -27.00 -22.93
C TYR A 299 -1.23 -27.52 -21.84
N GLU A 300 -1.62 -28.53 -21.05
CA GLU A 300 -0.78 -29.09 -19.99
C GLU A 300 0.49 -29.73 -20.57
N THR A 301 1.63 -29.43 -19.93
CA THR A 301 2.93 -30.02 -20.30
C THR A 301 3.18 -31.37 -19.65
N GLY A 302 2.35 -31.75 -18.67
CA GLY A 302 2.57 -32.89 -17.79
C GLY A 302 3.41 -32.57 -16.57
N GLU A 303 4.08 -31.44 -16.53
CA GLU A 303 4.87 -31.01 -15.38
C GLU A 303 3.94 -30.49 -14.26
N ARG A 304 4.20 -30.98 -13.04
CA ARG A 304 3.49 -30.59 -11.82
C ARG A 304 4.48 -30.36 -10.70
N GLY A 305 4.18 -29.46 -9.79
CA GLY A 305 5.05 -29.20 -8.65
C GLY A 305 4.30 -28.55 -7.51
N THR A 306 5.06 -28.26 -6.47
CA THR A 306 4.57 -27.58 -5.27
C THR A 306 5.43 -26.34 -5.06
N ALA A 307 4.82 -25.18 -4.86
CA ALA A 307 5.58 -23.97 -4.54
C ALA A 307 6.07 -24.02 -3.09
N ASP A 308 7.23 -23.41 -2.82
CA ASP A 308 7.77 -23.30 -1.48
C ASP A 308 6.82 -22.62 -0.51
N PRO A 309 6.66 -23.14 0.72
CA PRO A 309 5.86 -22.50 1.74
C PRO A 309 6.41 -21.12 2.08
N SER A 310 5.55 -20.11 2.09
CA SER A 310 5.88 -18.79 2.60
C SER A 310 5.05 -18.49 3.85
N ARG A 311 5.49 -17.53 4.66
CA ARG A 311 4.69 -17.06 5.82
C ARG A 311 3.26 -16.60 5.48
N TRP A 312 2.99 -16.35 4.19
CA TRP A 312 1.71 -15.92 3.67
C TRP A 312 0.88 -17.06 3.05
N SER A 313 1.46 -18.25 2.92
CA SER A 313 0.84 -19.42 2.27
C SER A 313 0.24 -20.44 3.24
N ALA A 314 0.26 -20.18 4.54
CA ALA A 314 -0.27 -21.08 5.56
C ALA A 314 -1.70 -21.55 5.23
N GLY A 315 -1.89 -22.87 5.15
CA GLY A 315 -3.18 -23.53 4.86
C GLY A 315 -3.66 -23.44 3.41
N ARG A 316 -2.81 -23.00 2.45
CA ARG A 316 -3.15 -22.97 1.01
C ARG A 316 -2.57 -24.18 0.30
N ASN A 317 -3.30 -24.71 -0.69
CA ASN A 317 -2.75 -25.66 -1.64
C ASN A 317 -1.74 -24.92 -2.53
N LEU A 318 -0.49 -25.38 -2.51
CA LEU A 318 0.64 -24.80 -3.27
C LEU A 318 0.94 -25.58 -4.55
N GLU A 319 0.21 -26.65 -4.82
CA GLU A 319 0.34 -27.42 -6.05
C GLU A 319 0.08 -26.53 -7.28
N TRP A 320 0.77 -26.87 -8.36
CA TRP A 320 0.57 -26.23 -9.64
C TRP A 320 0.75 -27.22 -10.79
N VAL A 321 0.11 -26.91 -11.90
CA VAL A 321 0.19 -27.63 -13.16
C VAL A 321 0.72 -26.67 -14.21
N ALA A 322 1.80 -27.05 -14.91
CA ALA A 322 2.42 -26.23 -15.96
C ALA A 322 1.61 -26.28 -17.26
N LEU A 323 1.57 -25.15 -17.94
CA LEU A 323 0.97 -25.00 -19.25
C LEU A 323 2.01 -24.52 -20.27
N ARG A 324 1.86 -24.93 -21.53
CA ARG A 324 2.55 -24.30 -22.64
C ARG A 324 2.15 -22.80 -22.69
N PRO A 325 3.12 -21.88 -22.90
CA PRO A 325 2.88 -20.42 -22.82
C PRO A 325 2.22 -19.88 -24.10
N GLU A 326 1.07 -20.45 -24.46
CA GLU A 326 0.32 -20.14 -25.67
C GLU A 326 -0.92 -19.28 -25.38
N LEU A 327 -1.38 -19.27 -24.14
CA LEU A 327 -2.60 -18.59 -23.74
C LEU A 327 -2.31 -17.21 -23.15
N VAL A 328 -3.08 -16.20 -23.61
CA VAL A 328 -3.00 -14.83 -23.10
C VAL A 328 -4.33 -14.42 -22.48
N VAL A 329 -4.25 -13.73 -21.34
CA VAL A 329 -5.41 -13.15 -20.65
C VAL A 329 -5.21 -11.67 -20.39
N GLU A 330 -6.26 -10.89 -20.58
CA GLU A 330 -6.37 -9.55 -20.02
C GLU A 330 -6.89 -9.65 -18.60
N ILE A 331 -6.17 -9.03 -17.67
CA ILE A 331 -6.50 -9.05 -16.24
C ILE A 331 -6.64 -7.66 -15.68
N ASP A 332 -7.52 -7.51 -14.68
CA ASP A 332 -7.59 -6.34 -13.81
C ASP A 332 -6.77 -6.60 -12.54
N PHE A 333 -5.96 -5.63 -12.14
CA PHE A 333 -5.20 -5.67 -10.88
C PHE A 333 -5.11 -4.28 -10.24
N ASP A 334 -4.83 -4.21 -8.94
CA ASP A 334 -4.78 -2.94 -8.19
C ASP A 334 -3.35 -2.50 -7.86
N HIS A 335 -2.43 -3.40 -7.57
CA HIS A 335 -1.10 -3.01 -7.08
C HIS A 335 0.02 -3.93 -7.56
N VAL A 336 1.19 -3.31 -7.85
CA VAL A 336 2.46 -3.98 -8.16
C VAL A 336 3.47 -3.65 -7.08
N SER A 337 4.18 -4.66 -6.59
CA SER A 337 5.22 -4.55 -5.59
C SER A 337 6.38 -5.43 -6.00
N ALA A 338 7.60 -4.88 -6.03
CA ALA A 338 8.82 -5.59 -6.48
C ALA A 338 8.64 -6.32 -7.84
N GLY A 339 7.92 -5.72 -8.78
CA GLY A 339 7.66 -6.29 -10.10
C GLY A 339 6.67 -7.48 -10.10
N ARG A 340 5.84 -7.62 -9.06
CA ARG A 340 4.81 -8.65 -8.94
C ARG A 340 3.46 -8.04 -8.58
N ILE A 341 2.39 -8.61 -9.10
CA ILE A 341 1.02 -8.27 -8.72
C ILE A 341 0.81 -8.74 -7.28
N ARG A 342 0.54 -7.81 -6.38
CA ARG A 342 0.50 -8.03 -4.92
C ARG A 342 -0.72 -8.80 -4.45
N HIS A 343 -1.87 -8.56 -5.05
CA HIS A 343 -3.14 -9.24 -4.78
C HIS A 343 -3.55 -10.08 -5.99
N GLY A 344 -4.47 -11.01 -5.78
CA GLY A 344 -4.99 -11.81 -6.89
C GLY A 344 -5.70 -10.94 -7.93
N ALA A 345 -5.22 -11.04 -9.17
CA ALA A 345 -5.87 -10.39 -10.30
C ALA A 345 -7.25 -10.98 -10.60
N LYS A 346 -8.06 -10.25 -11.36
CA LYS A 346 -9.35 -10.71 -11.88
C LYS A 346 -9.26 -10.92 -13.38
N LEU A 347 -9.78 -12.05 -13.84
CA LEU A 347 -9.90 -12.32 -15.27
C LEU A 347 -10.90 -11.34 -15.86
N ARG A 348 -10.50 -10.65 -16.93
CA ARG A 348 -11.34 -9.77 -17.72
C ARG A 348 -11.81 -10.47 -18.99
N ARG A 349 -10.86 -10.99 -19.76
CA ARG A 349 -11.14 -11.79 -20.96
C ARG A 349 -9.91 -12.58 -21.41
N TRP A 350 -10.12 -13.59 -22.22
CA TRP A 350 -9.05 -14.25 -23.00
C TRP A 350 -8.70 -13.41 -24.22
N ARG A 351 -7.43 -13.44 -24.59
CA ARG A 351 -6.86 -12.67 -25.71
C ARG A 351 -6.31 -13.61 -26.76
N GLU A 352 -7.24 -14.20 -27.53
CA GLU A 352 -6.89 -15.09 -28.67
C GLU A 352 -6.22 -14.33 -29.82
N ASP A 353 -6.39 -13.01 -29.84
CA ASP A 353 -5.84 -12.08 -30.83
C ASP A 353 -4.40 -11.65 -30.52
N LYS A 354 -3.82 -12.04 -29.37
CA LYS A 354 -2.53 -11.49 -28.89
C LYS A 354 -1.46 -12.56 -28.82
N ASP A 355 -0.31 -12.29 -29.49
CA ASP A 355 0.87 -13.11 -29.37
C ASP A 355 1.42 -13.04 -27.92
N PRO A 356 1.65 -14.18 -27.25
CA PRO A 356 2.25 -14.25 -25.91
C PRO A 356 3.52 -13.44 -25.76
N ARG A 357 4.38 -13.37 -26.78
CA ARG A 357 5.64 -12.62 -26.76
C ARG A 357 5.47 -11.10 -26.67
N GLN A 358 4.27 -10.58 -26.98
CA GLN A 358 3.94 -9.17 -26.80
C GLN A 358 3.59 -8.81 -25.34
N CYS A 359 3.41 -9.83 -24.48
CA CYS A 359 3.14 -9.63 -23.06
C CYS A 359 4.44 -9.37 -22.31
N THR A 360 4.97 -8.14 -22.39
CA THR A 360 6.25 -7.77 -21.82
C THR A 360 6.14 -7.18 -20.43
N PHE A 361 7.23 -7.25 -19.66
CA PHE A 361 7.33 -6.76 -18.28
C PHE A 361 7.14 -5.23 -18.17
N ASP A 362 7.34 -4.49 -19.27
CA ASP A 362 7.14 -3.03 -19.31
C ASP A 362 5.72 -2.59 -18.98
N GLN A 363 4.71 -3.48 -19.17
CA GLN A 363 3.33 -3.21 -18.79
C GLN A 363 3.12 -3.00 -17.28
N LEU A 364 4.07 -3.41 -16.43
CA LEU A 364 4.01 -3.26 -14.97
C LEU A 364 4.67 -1.97 -14.46
N ARG A 365 5.37 -1.26 -15.32
CA ARG A 365 6.08 0.00 -15.00
C ARG A 365 5.17 1.22 -14.88
#